data_47fea362a5cf7a29b9eabd0ddfaa3f5e
#
_entry.id   47fea362a5cf7a29b9eabd0ddfaa3f5e
#
_cell.length_a   1.000
_cell.length_b   1.000
_cell.length_c   1.000
_cell.angle_alpha   90.00
_cell.angle_beta   90.00
_cell.angle_gamma   90.00
#
_symmetry.space_group_name_H-M   'P 1'
#
loop_
_entity.id
_entity.type
_entity.pdbx_description
1 polymer ?
#
loop_
_entity_poly.entity_id
_entity_poly.type
_entity_poly.pdbx_seq_one_letter_code
_entity_poly.pdbx_strand_id
1 'polypeptide(L)'
;MSQVAKVTAIPFDRRAIPAEAKEGIWHAADGHKIRSIEWPGPPEGVMPRGSMLFMPGRGDAYEKYLESFEHWRLEGWQVSAADWRGQGGSGRLGNDDATGHIDDFALWIADLADYWRGWADGRTGPLVLVGHSMGGHLTLRAVMEKVLDPAPDALVLSAPMLDTFPEIVPLPIKRGFAWAMLKLGDPKRPAWKMSEKPGAKPGLRQTLLTHDVIRYEDELWWRKYRPELELGPGSWGWVNGAMESSATMFRRGALESVDLPVFILGTTADKLVSPSAIRSAIARIPNAESLMLGPEARHEILREEDGVRGKALAAIDDFLMRKTAPDG
;
A
#
# COMPACT_ATOMS: atom_id res chain seq x y z
N MET A 1 0.81 47.95 -13.51
CA MET A 1 1.48 46.83 -12.82
C MET A 1 0.45 46.21 -11.88
N SER A 2 -0.20 45.16 -12.30
CA SER A 2 -1.22 44.45 -11.50
C SER A 2 -0.52 43.51 -10.55
N GLN A 3 -0.65 43.74 -9.24
CA GLN A 3 -0.29 42.76 -8.21
C GLN A 3 -1.26 41.58 -8.30
N VAL A 4 -0.82 40.49 -8.90
CA VAL A 4 -1.49 39.20 -8.75
C VAL A 4 -1.30 38.81 -7.27
N ALA A 5 -2.37 38.91 -6.50
CA ALA A 5 -2.41 38.41 -5.13
C ALA A 5 -2.03 36.92 -5.18
N LYS A 6 -0.92 36.55 -4.56
CA LYS A 6 -0.62 35.14 -4.25
C LYS A 6 -1.74 34.64 -3.34
N VAL A 7 -2.68 33.90 -3.88
CA VAL A 7 -3.59 33.08 -3.09
C VAL A 7 -2.68 32.08 -2.38
N THR A 8 -2.43 32.29 -1.12
CA THR A 8 -1.80 31.31 -0.24
C THR A 8 -2.76 30.14 -0.18
N ALA A 9 -2.45 29.07 -0.91
CA ALA A 9 -3.22 27.83 -0.83
C ALA A 9 -3.29 27.41 0.65
N ILE A 10 -4.50 27.20 1.16
CA ILE A 10 -4.70 26.68 2.51
C ILE A 10 -3.97 25.31 2.55
N PRO A 11 -3.08 25.08 3.53
CA PRO A 11 -2.41 23.78 3.63
C PRO A 11 -3.45 22.67 3.74
N PHE A 12 -3.24 21.55 3.04
CA PHE A 12 -4.11 20.40 3.11
C PHE A 12 -4.20 19.85 4.54
N ASP A 13 -5.40 19.70 5.07
CA ASP A 13 -5.62 19.13 6.40
C ASP A 13 -5.57 17.59 6.33
N ARG A 14 -4.47 17.00 6.77
CA ARG A 14 -4.25 15.54 6.80
C ARG A 14 -5.04 14.82 7.90
N ARG A 15 -5.73 15.57 8.78
CA ARG A 15 -6.57 15.04 9.87
C ARG A 15 -8.05 15.17 9.59
N ALA A 16 -8.42 15.50 8.36
CA ALA A 16 -9.81 15.62 7.94
C ALA A 16 -10.06 14.84 6.64
N ILE A 17 -11.17 14.13 6.60
CA ILE A 17 -11.73 13.57 5.37
C ILE A 17 -12.70 14.61 4.82
N PRO A 18 -12.56 15.05 3.56
CA PRO A 18 -13.47 16.02 2.95
C PRO A 18 -14.92 15.53 2.98
N ALA A 19 -15.85 16.45 3.13
CA ALA A 19 -17.29 16.12 3.19
C ALA A 19 -17.81 15.47 1.91
N GLU A 20 -17.16 15.74 0.78
CA GLU A 20 -17.46 15.17 -0.53
C GLU A 20 -16.94 13.76 -0.72
N ALA A 21 -15.98 13.31 0.09
CA ALA A 21 -15.50 11.94 0.08
C ALA A 21 -16.57 10.98 0.60
N LYS A 22 -16.64 9.79 0.02
CA LYS A 22 -17.65 8.79 0.37
C LYS A 22 -16.99 7.58 1.01
N GLU A 23 -17.08 7.46 2.31
CA GLU A 23 -16.72 6.22 2.99
C GLU A 23 -17.84 5.18 2.79
N GLY A 24 -17.44 3.93 2.54
CA GLY A 24 -18.36 2.83 2.26
C GLY A 24 -17.90 1.51 2.85
N ILE A 25 -18.79 0.54 2.80
CA ILE A 25 -18.51 -0.85 3.16
C ILE A 25 -18.82 -1.72 1.95
N TRP A 26 -17.82 -2.43 1.47
CA TRP A 26 -17.99 -3.52 0.52
C TRP A 26 -18.06 -4.84 1.28
N HIS A 27 -18.88 -5.79 0.78
CA HIS A 27 -19.01 -7.11 1.37
C HIS A 27 -18.34 -8.14 0.46
N ALA A 28 -17.33 -8.81 0.99
CA ALA A 28 -16.70 -9.93 0.31
C ALA A 28 -17.67 -11.12 0.14
N ALA A 29 -17.32 -12.10 -0.67
CA ALA A 29 -18.19 -13.25 -0.99
C ALA A 29 -18.69 -14.03 0.24
N ASP A 30 -17.92 -14.04 1.32
CA ASP A 30 -18.28 -14.66 2.61
C ASP A 30 -19.01 -13.69 3.58
N GLY A 31 -19.36 -12.48 3.12
CA GLY A 31 -20.02 -11.46 3.90
C GLY A 31 -19.10 -10.62 4.80
N HIS A 32 -17.77 -10.83 4.75
CA HIS A 32 -16.84 -10.00 5.52
C HIS A 32 -16.89 -8.54 5.04
N LYS A 33 -16.92 -7.61 6.00
CA LYS A 33 -17.02 -6.18 5.74
C LYS A 33 -15.63 -5.60 5.46
N ILE A 34 -15.47 -4.99 4.31
CA ILE A 34 -14.24 -4.29 3.90
C ILE A 34 -14.58 -2.81 3.74
N ARG A 35 -13.89 -1.97 4.49
CA ARG A 35 -14.06 -0.53 4.45
C ARG A 35 -13.33 0.06 3.24
N SER A 36 -13.98 1.00 2.57
CA SER A 36 -13.43 1.71 1.42
C SER A 36 -13.74 3.19 1.47
N ILE A 37 -13.05 3.95 0.67
CA ILE A 37 -13.30 5.37 0.45
C ILE A 37 -13.22 5.70 -1.04
N GLU A 38 -14.15 6.52 -1.49
CA GLU A 38 -14.09 7.21 -2.77
C GLU A 38 -13.74 8.67 -2.49
N TRP A 39 -12.58 9.10 -2.96
CA TRP A 39 -12.10 10.47 -2.79
C TRP A 39 -12.90 11.41 -3.71
N PRO A 40 -13.01 12.71 -3.42
CA PRO A 40 -13.69 13.64 -4.32
C PRO A 40 -13.14 13.60 -5.74
N GLY A 41 -13.98 13.80 -6.74
CA GLY A 41 -13.56 13.84 -8.14
C GLY A 41 -12.60 14.98 -8.43
N PRO A 42 -11.94 14.95 -9.60
CA PRO A 42 -11.07 16.03 -10.05
C PRO A 42 -11.77 17.39 -9.97
N PRO A 43 -11.03 18.49 -9.69
CA PRO A 43 -11.61 19.82 -9.62
C PRO A 43 -12.22 20.27 -10.97
N GLU A 44 -13.15 21.18 -10.91
CA GLU A 44 -13.68 21.82 -12.11
C GLU A 44 -12.55 22.42 -12.96
N GLY A 45 -12.57 22.16 -14.25
CA GLY A 45 -11.54 22.60 -15.20
C GLY A 45 -10.29 21.72 -15.28
N VAL A 46 -10.15 20.72 -14.42
CA VAL A 46 -9.11 19.69 -14.55
C VAL A 46 -9.64 18.54 -15.39
N MET A 47 -8.92 18.18 -16.45
CA MET A 47 -9.30 17.07 -17.33
C MET A 47 -9.19 15.74 -16.57
N PRO A 48 -10.27 14.93 -16.51
CA PRO A 48 -10.20 13.60 -15.93
C PRO A 48 -9.21 12.72 -16.71
N ARG A 49 -8.31 12.05 -15.99
CA ARG A 49 -7.30 11.13 -16.58
C ARG A 49 -7.76 9.68 -16.55
N GLY A 50 -8.41 9.27 -15.49
CA GLY A 50 -8.80 7.89 -15.24
C GLY A 50 -9.08 7.64 -13.77
N SER A 51 -9.02 6.39 -13.36
CA SER A 51 -9.32 5.97 -11.98
C SER A 51 -8.16 5.24 -11.35
N MET A 52 -7.94 5.50 -10.06
CA MET A 52 -6.83 4.94 -9.27
C MET A 52 -7.38 4.26 -8.02
N LEU A 53 -7.02 2.98 -7.82
CA LEU A 53 -7.29 2.25 -6.58
C LEU A 53 -6.01 2.13 -5.77
N PHE A 54 -6.01 2.68 -4.55
CA PHE A 54 -4.89 2.59 -3.61
C PHE A 54 -5.14 1.51 -2.56
N MET A 55 -4.15 0.63 -2.38
CA MET A 55 -4.17 -0.47 -1.42
C MET A 55 -3.06 -0.28 -0.38
N PRO A 56 -3.39 -0.05 0.90
CA PRO A 56 -2.42 0.24 1.96
C PRO A 56 -1.58 -0.97 2.39
N GLY A 57 -0.60 -0.72 3.24
CA GLY A 57 0.28 -1.74 3.81
C GLY A 57 -0.33 -2.50 4.99
N ARG A 58 0.51 -3.29 5.68
CA ARG A 58 0.12 -3.97 6.91
C ARG A 58 0.07 -3.00 8.09
N GLY A 59 -1.02 -3.03 8.85
CA GLY A 59 -1.23 -2.10 9.97
C GLY A 59 -1.37 -0.66 9.52
N ASP A 60 -1.72 -0.49 8.26
CA ASP A 60 -2.02 0.76 7.60
C ASP A 60 -3.53 0.94 7.44
N ALA A 61 -3.92 2.18 7.15
CA ALA A 61 -5.26 2.57 6.77
C ALA A 61 -5.18 3.72 5.77
N TYR A 62 -6.21 3.92 4.97
CA TYR A 62 -6.18 4.94 3.92
C TYR A 62 -6.03 6.37 4.49
N GLU A 63 -6.38 6.64 5.74
CA GLU A 63 -6.21 7.93 6.40
C GLU A 63 -4.76 8.44 6.40
N LYS A 64 -3.80 7.54 6.31
CA LYS A 64 -2.38 7.92 6.24
C LYS A 64 -1.99 8.55 4.89
N TYR A 65 -2.83 8.40 3.86
CA TYR A 65 -2.49 8.74 2.48
C TYR A 65 -3.38 9.82 1.87
N LEU A 66 -4.23 10.49 2.68
CA LEU A 66 -5.18 11.51 2.20
C LEU A 66 -4.50 12.64 1.41
N GLU A 67 -3.30 13.04 1.84
CA GLU A 67 -2.50 14.05 1.13
C GLU A 67 -2.02 13.57 -0.25
N SER A 68 -1.78 12.26 -0.41
CA SER A 68 -1.44 11.68 -1.71
C SER A 68 -2.67 11.53 -2.59
N PHE A 69 -3.83 11.22 -2.00
CA PHE A 69 -5.10 11.20 -2.73
C PHE A 69 -5.47 12.57 -3.27
N GLU A 70 -5.27 13.61 -2.46
CA GLU A 70 -5.50 15.00 -2.89
C GLU A 70 -4.54 15.40 -4.02
N HIS A 71 -3.27 15.01 -3.93
CA HIS A 71 -2.31 15.25 -5.00
C HIS A 71 -2.79 14.63 -6.32
N TRP A 72 -3.14 13.35 -6.35
CA TRP A 72 -3.60 12.68 -7.56
C TRP A 72 -4.96 13.19 -8.06
N ARG A 73 -5.86 13.60 -7.13
CA ARG A 73 -7.11 14.29 -7.50
C ARG A 73 -6.84 15.56 -8.28
N LEU A 74 -5.89 16.37 -7.81
CA LEU A 74 -5.48 17.63 -8.48
C LEU A 74 -4.82 17.36 -9.83
N GLU A 75 -4.19 16.20 -10.01
CA GLU A 75 -3.62 15.72 -11.27
C GLU A 75 -4.68 15.08 -12.20
N GLY A 76 -5.95 15.06 -11.84
CA GLY A 76 -7.05 14.58 -12.67
C GLY A 76 -7.48 13.13 -12.44
N TRP A 77 -6.97 12.45 -11.40
CA TRP A 77 -7.37 11.08 -11.09
C TRP A 77 -8.60 11.01 -10.19
N GLN A 78 -9.52 10.10 -10.50
CA GLN A 78 -10.53 9.67 -9.55
C GLN A 78 -9.88 8.62 -8.61
N VAL A 79 -9.69 8.99 -7.34
CA VAL A 79 -8.96 8.15 -6.39
C VAL A 79 -9.92 7.41 -5.48
N SER A 80 -9.69 6.12 -5.29
CA SER A 80 -10.36 5.27 -4.30
C SER A 80 -9.33 4.52 -3.48
N ALA A 81 -9.69 4.09 -2.28
CA ALA A 81 -8.88 3.20 -1.48
C ALA A 81 -9.74 2.20 -0.71
N ALA A 82 -9.17 1.06 -0.32
CA ALA A 82 -9.82 0.10 0.54
C ALA A 82 -8.82 -0.47 1.56
N ASP A 83 -9.30 -0.72 2.77
CA ASP A 83 -8.52 -1.45 3.77
C ASP A 83 -8.57 -2.97 3.46
N TRP A 84 -7.49 -3.68 3.75
CA TRP A 84 -7.48 -5.14 3.63
C TRP A 84 -8.37 -5.78 4.70
N ARG A 85 -8.98 -6.91 4.39
CA ARG A 85 -9.67 -7.77 5.37
C ARG A 85 -8.81 -7.95 6.62
N GLY A 86 -9.35 -7.69 7.80
CA GLY A 86 -8.65 -7.81 9.08
C GLY A 86 -7.63 -6.70 9.37
N GLN A 87 -7.59 -5.64 8.55
CA GLN A 87 -6.70 -4.48 8.67
C GLN A 87 -7.51 -3.19 8.73
N GLY A 88 -6.92 -2.10 9.22
CA GLY A 88 -7.59 -0.81 9.31
C GLY A 88 -8.97 -0.93 9.97
N GLY A 89 -10.01 -0.38 9.34
CA GLY A 89 -11.40 -0.48 9.78
C GLY A 89 -12.17 -1.70 9.22
N SER A 90 -11.47 -2.67 8.59
CA SER A 90 -12.07 -3.89 8.02
C SER A 90 -12.06 -5.09 8.98
N GLY A 91 -12.26 -4.85 10.28
CA GLY A 91 -12.35 -5.88 11.31
C GLY A 91 -11.01 -6.53 11.68
N ARG A 92 -11.09 -7.67 12.38
CA ARG A 92 -9.94 -8.46 12.83
C ARG A 92 -10.22 -9.95 12.62
N LEU A 93 -9.16 -10.72 12.36
CA LEU A 93 -9.24 -12.17 12.11
C LEU A 93 -8.49 -12.98 13.18
N GLY A 94 -7.78 -12.31 14.08
CA GLY A 94 -7.05 -12.90 15.19
C GLY A 94 -7.95 -13.37 16.34
N ASN A 95 -7.31 -13.83 17.42
CA ASN A 95 -8.00 -14.16 18.67
C ASN A 95 -8.21 -12.94 19.58
N ASP A 96 -7.63 -11.81 19.21
CA ASP A 96 -7.72 -10.52 19.89
C ASP A 96 -7.82 -9.38 18.87
N ASP A 97 -8.12 -8.17 19.33
CA ASP A 97 -8.31 -6.99 18.49
C ASP A 97 -6.99 -6.34 18.03
N ALA A 98 -5.86 -6.82 18.51
CA ALA A 98 -4.55 -6.24 18.22
C ALA A 98 -3.73 -7.08 17.23
N THR A 99 -3.79 -8.41 17.30
CA THR A 99 -2.96 -9.29 16.47
C THR A 99 -3.47 -9.36 15.03
N GLY A 100 -2.67 -8.86 14.09
CA GLY A 100 -2.95 -8.97 12.66
C GLY A 100 -2.79 -10.41 12.19
N HIS A 101 -3.88 -11.04 11.75
CA HIS A 101 -3.90 -12.43 11.31
C HIS A 101 -4.53 -12.60 9.95
N ILE A 102 -4.06 -13.60 9.25
CA ILE A 102 -4.72 -14.25 8.11
C ILE A 102 -4.14 -15.66 7.98
N ASP A 103 -4.96 -16.62 7.58
CA ASP A 103 -4.52 -18.00 7.37
C ASP A 103 -3.78 -18.17 6.05
N ASP A 104 -4.27 -17.53 4.98
CA ASP A 104 -3.68 -17.58 3.64
C ASP A 104 -3.81 -16.24 2.92
N PHE A 105 -2.72 -15.77 2.32
CA PHE A 105 -2.70 -14.56 1.49
C PHE A 105 -3.57 -14.69 0.22
N ALA A 106 -3.86 -15.92 -0.22
CA ALA A 106 -4.78 -16.15 -1.34
C ALA A 106 -6.18 -15.57 -1.08
N LEU A 107 -6.62 -15.50 0.19
CA LEU A 107 -7.90 -14.89 0.53
C LEU A 107 -7.90 -13.37 0.22
N TRP A 108 -6.82 -12.66 0.51
CA TRP A 108 -6.69 -11.25 0.13
C TRP A 108 -6.62 -11.04 -1.38
N ILE A 109 -6.00 -11.99 -2.11
CA ILE A 109 -5.96 -11.93 -3.58
C ILE A 109 -7.37 -12.11 -4.17
N ALA A 110 -8.15 -13.05 -3.63
CA ALA A 110 -9.54 -13.27 -4.04
C ALA A 110 -10.43 -12.03 -3.72
N ASP A 111 -10.32 -11.49 -2.50
CA ASP A 111 -11.04 -10.26 -2.13
C ASP A 111 -10.69 -9.09 -3.07
N LEU A 112 -9.40 -8.92 -3.40
CA LEU A 112 -8.97 -7.86 -4.32
C LEU A 112 -9.53 -8.09 -5.73
N ALA A 113 -9.54 -9.31 -6.23
CA ALA A 113 -10.07 -9.63 -7.56
C ALA A 113 -11.57 -9.31 -7.66
N ASP A 114 -12.33 -9.70 -6.64
CA ASP A 114 -13.78 -9.45 -6.60
C ASP A 114 -14.10 -7.96 -6.38
N TYR A 115 -13.37 -7.29 -5.49
CA TYR A 115 -13.51 -5.86 -5.27
C TYR A 115 -13.14 -5.06 -6.53
N TRP A 116 -12.01 -5.40 -7.18
CA TRP A 116 -11.54 -4.75 -8.40
C TRP A 116 -12.56 -4.81 -9.52
N ARG A 117 -13.15 -5.99 -9.77
CA ARG A 117 -14.16 -6.17 -10.83
C ARG A 117 -15.36 -5.25 -10.62
N GLY A 118 -15.90 -5.19 -9.42
CA GLY A 118 -17.01 -4.30 -9.09
C GLY A 118 -16.61 -2.81 -9.07
N TRP A 119 -15.38 -2.52 -8.66
CA TRP A 119 -14.86 -1.16 -8.65
C TRP A 119 -14.57 -0.63 -10.06
N ALA A 120 -14.08 -1.47 -10.96
CA ALA A 120 -13.77 -1.11 -12.34
C ALA A 120 -15.01 -0.90 -13.20
N ASP A 121 -16.13 -1.52 -12.83
CA ASP A 121 -17.39 -1.43 -13.60
C ASP A 121 -17.88 0.02 -13.68
N GLY A 122 -18.17 0.45 -14.91
CA GLY A 122 -18.65 1.80 -15.22
C GLY A 122 -17.59 2.90 -15.12
N ARG A 123 -16.32 2.59 -14.80
CA ARG A 123 -15.24 3.58 -14.85
C ARG A 123 -14.74 3.77 -16.27
N THR A 124 -14.32 4.99 -16.57
CA THR A 124 -13.80 5.39 -17.88
C THR A 124 -12.35 5.82 -17.77
N GLY A 125 -11.59 5.64 -18.84
CA GLY A 125 -10.16 5.95 -18.90
C GLY A 125 -9.31 4.85 -18.24
N PRO A 126 -7.98 5.09 -18.14
CA PRO A 126 -7.05 4.15 -17.55
C PRO A 126 -7.38 3.78 -16.11
N LEU A 127 -7.22 2.48 -15.79
CA LEU A 127 -7.39 1.92 -14.46
C LEU A 127 -6.02 1.65 -13.85
N VAL A 128 -5.65 2.40 -12.82
CA VAL A 128 -4.36 2.30 -12.15
C VAL A 128 -4.52 1.62 -10.80
N LEU A 129 -3.69 0.61 -10.53
CA LEU A 129 -3.61 -0.02 -9.23
C LEU A 129 -2.35 0.45 -8.50
N VAL A 130 -2.50 0.93 -7.27
CA VAL A 130 -1.40 1.43 -6.45
C VAL A 130 -1.33 0.62 -5.16
N GLY A 131 -0.15 0.12 -4.79
CA GLY A 131 0.03 -0.63 -3.55
C GLY A 131 1.25 -0.17 -2.75
N HIS A 132 1.07 -0.03 -1.44
CA HIS A 132 2.17 0.22 -0.51
C HIS A 132 2.52 -1.01 0.31
N SER A 133 3.80 -1.31 0.49
CA SER A 133 4.30 -2.36 1.38
C SER A 133 3.62 -3.72 1.15
N MET A 134 2.87 -4.26 2.13
CA MET A 134 2.06 -5.47 1.96
C MET A 134 1.01 -5.30 0.85
N GLY A 135 0.40 -4.12 0.72
CA GLY A 135 -0.50 -3.83 -0.40
C GLY A 135 0.21 -3.92 -1.74
N GLY A 136 1.46 -3.44 -1.84
CA GLY A 136 2.28 -3.59 -3.03
C GLY A 136 2.63 -5.05 -3.35
N HIS A 137 2.85 -5.87 -2.32
CA HIS A 137 3.01 -7.32 -2.49
C HIS A 137 1.75 -7.97 -3.07
N LEU A 138 0.60 -7.69 -2.46
CA LEU A 138 -0.67 -8.33 -2.83
C LEU A 138 -1.14 -7.89 -4.22
N THR A 139 -1.01 -6.61 -4.56
CA THR A 139 -1.38 -6.09 -5.88
C THR A 139 -0.48 -6.64 -6.98
N LEU A 140 0.83 -6.73 -6.77
CA LEU A 140 1.75 -7.37 -7.72
C LEU A 140 1.41 -8.86 -7.89
N ARG A 141 1.12 -9.57 -6.80
CA ARG A 141 0.73 -10.98 -6.86
C ARG A 141 -0.57 -11.18 -7.63
N ALA A 142 -1.59 -10.34 -7.41
CA ALA A 142 -2.85 -10.41 -8.16
C ALA A 142 -2.65 -10.19 -9.67
N VAL A 143 -1.77 -9.26 -10.06
CA VAL A 143 -1.37 -9.03 -11.46
C VAL A 143 -0.63 -10.26 -12.02
N MET A 144 0.33 -10.82 -11.29
CA MET A 144 1.06 -12.02 -11.71
C MET A 144 0.15 -13.23 -11.89
N GLU A 145 -0.84 -13.40 -11.02
CA GLU A 145 -1.82 -14.50 -11.09
C GLU A 145 -2.92 -14.22 -12.14
N LYS A 146 -2.93 -13.05 -12.77
CA LYS A 146 -3.88 -12.59 -13.80
C LYS A 146 -5.35 -12.72 -13.35
N VAL A 147 -5.61 -12.41 -12.08
CA VAL A 147 -6.96 -12.53 -11.50
C VAL A 147 -7.78 -11.21 -11.56
N LEU A 148 -7.15 -10.11 -11.96
CA LEU A 148 -7.81 -8.82 -12.11
C LEU A 148 -8.47 -8.71 -13.49
N ASP A 149 -9.78 -8.49 -13.51
CA ASP A 149 -10.59 -8.35 -14.72
C ASP A 149 -11.53 -7.13 -14.59
N PRO A 150 -11.38 -6.09 -15.45
CA PRO A 150 -10.35 -5.96 -16.49
C PRO A 150 -8.93 -5.86 -15.92
N ALA A 151 -7.91 -6.18 -16.74
CA ALA A 151 -6.53 -5.97 -16.30
C ALA A 151 -6.27 -4.48 -16.03
N PRO A 152 -5.48 -4.09 -15.03
CA PRO A 152 -5.08 -2.69 -14.84
C PRO A 152 -4.17 -2.23 -15.99
N ASP A 153 -4.29 -0.95 -16.36
CA ASP A 153 -3.43 -0.33 -17.38
C ASP A 153 -2.03 -0.02 -16.86
N ALA A 154 -1.89 0.18 -15.55
CA ALA A 154 -0.60 0.37 -14.90
C ALA A 154 -0.65 -0.05 -13.41
N LEU A 155 0.53 -0.46 -12.89
CA LEU A 155 0.73 -0.80 -11.49
C LEU A 155 1.82 0.08 -10.88
N VAL A 156 1.51 0.71 -9.73
CA VAL A 156 2.47 1.50 -8.95
C VAL A 156 2.71 0.83 -7.60
N LEU A 157 3.95 0.54 -7.30
CA LEU A 157 4.38 -0.14 -6.07
C LEU A 157 5.27 0.77 -5.24
N SER A 158 4.84 1.15 -4.05
CA SER A 158 5.65 1.90 -3.09
C SER A 158 6.19 0.98 -2.00
N ALA A 159 7.52 0.83 -1.94
CA ALA A 159 8.23 -0.02 -1.00
C ALA A 159 7.59 -1.42 -0.81
N PRO A 160 7.33 -2.18 -1.92
CA PRO A 160 6.57 -3.42 -1.85
C PRO A 160 7.27 -4.47 -0.97
N MET A 161 6.49 -5.17 -0.13
CA MET A 161 6.98 -6.23 0.76
C MET A 161 7.25 -7.53 -0.02
N LEU A 162 8.27 -7.53 -0.87
CA LEU A 162 8.61 -8.71 -1.68
C LEU A 162 9.38 -9.78 -0.88
N ASP A 163 10.19 -9.35 0.07
CA ASP A 163 10.75 -10.14 1.16
C ASP A 163 10.94 -9.21 2.37
N THR A 164 11.06 -9.77 3.56
CA THR A 164 11.20 -9.01 4.80
C THR A 164 12.68 -8.83 5.20
N PHE A 165 12.97 -7.78 5.95
CA PHE A 165 14.26 -7.62 6.61
C PHE A 165 14.39 -8.67 7.77
N PRO A 166 15.59 -9.17 8.14
CA PRO A 166 16.90 -8.84 7.58
C PRO A 166 17.22 -9.62 6.29
N GLU A 167 17.84 -8.94 5.35
CA GLU A 167 18.22 -9.51 4.03
C GLU A 167 19.25 -10.64 4.12
N ILE A 168 20.08 -10.64 5.17
CA ILE A 168 21.12 -11.65 5.38
C ILE A 168 20.56 -13.07 5.58
N VAL A 169 19.29 -13.19 5.97
CA VAL A 169 18.62 -14.48 6.13
C VAL A 169 17.91 -14.85 4.84
N PRO A 170 18.36 -15.90 4.12
CA PRO A 170 17.72 -16.34 2.88
C PRO A 170 16.24 -16.72 3.06
N LEU A 171 15.41 -16.40 2.08
CA LEU A 171 13.98 -16.68 2.10
C LEU A 171 13.62 -18.15 2.43
N PRO A 172 14.32 -19.18 1.91
CA PRO A 172 14.03 -20.57 2.29
C PRO A 172 14.21 -20.85 3.79
N ILE A 173 15.18 -20.19 4.45
CA ILE A 173 15.39 -20.33 5.90
C ILE A 173 14.27 -19.62 6.66
N LYS A 174 13.89 -18.41 6.26
CA LYS A 174 12.73 -17.69 6.83
C LYS A 174 11.46 -18.52 6.72
N ARG A 175 11.20 -19.14 5.55
CA ARG A 175 10.06 -20.04 5.32
C ARG A 175 10.07 -21.23 6.27
N GLY A 176 11.19 -21.97 6.33
CA GLY A 176 11.32 -23.14 7.19
C GLY A 176 11.08 -22.80 8.66
N PHE A 177 11.61 -21.66 9.12
CA PHE A 177 11.39 -21.18 10.48
C PHE A 177 9.92 -20.79 10.73
N ALA A 178 9.30 -20.02 9.83
CA ALA A 178 7.90 -19.61 9.94
C ALA A 178 6.97 -20.84 9.95
N TRP A 179 7.22 -21.82 9.09
CA TRP A 179 6.48 -23.08 9.05
C TRP A 179 6.62 -23.87 10.37
N ALA A 180 7.84 -23.98 10.90
CA ALA A 180 8.06 -24.64 12.19
C ALA A 180 7.29 -23.95 13.32
N MET A 181 7.35 -22.62 13.37
CA MET A 181 6.62 -21.83 14.36
C MET A 181 5.11 -21.93 14.21
N LEU A 182 4.60 -22.04 12.98
CA LEU A 182 3.19 -22.29 12.70
C LEU A 182 2.72 -23.62 13.31
N LYS A 183 3.56 -24.67 13.24
CA LYS A 183 3.25 -26.01 13.76
C LYS A 183 3.40 -26.14 15.28
N LEU A 184 4.15 -25.22 15.92
CA LEU A 184 4.46 -25.26 17.35
C LEU A 184 3.44 -24.54 18.24
N GLY A 185 2.18 -24.46 17.85
CA GLY A 185 1.10 -23.87 18.66
C GLY A 185 0.05 -23.17 17.84
N ASP A 186 -0.74 -22.29 18.47
CA ASP A 186 -1.82 -21.57 17.80
C ASP A 186 -1.26 -20.65 16.68
N PRO A 187 -1.66 -20.83 15.42
CA PRO A 187 -1.28 -19.95 14.30
C PRO A 187 -1.63 -18.48 14.53
N LYS A 188 -2.67 -18.21 15.32
CA LYS A 188 -3.16 -16.86 15.61
C LYS A 188 -2.35 -16.14 16.71
N ARG A 189 -1.46 -16.85 17.44
CA ARG A 189 -0.61 -16.19 18.44
C ARG A 189 0.32 -15.16 17.80
N PRO A 190 0.60 -14.03 18.49
CA PRO A 190 1.52 -13.01 17.98
C PRO A 190 2.94 -13.58 17.75
N ALA A 191 3.53 -13.23 16.61
CA ALA A 191 4.89 -13.66 16.24
C ALA A 191 5.98 -12.82 16.92
N TRP A 192 5.65 -11.61 17.35
CA TRP A 192 6.53 -10.73 18.14
C TRP A 192 5.74 -9.99 19.20
N LYS A 193 6.43 -9.46 20.20
CA LYS A 193 5.80 -8.63 21.22
C LYS A 193 5.43 -7.27 20.60
N MET A 194 4.29 -6.74 21.00
CA MET A 194 3.92 -5.37 20.66
C MET A 194 5.02 -4.43 21.16
N SER A 195 5.74 -3.82 20.25
CA SER A 195 6.80 -2.85 20.55
C SER A 195 6.26 -1.46 20.89
N GLU A 196 4.95 -1.25 20.65
CA GLU A 196 4.28 0.03 20.86
C GLU A 196 3.02 -0.18 21.68
N LYS A 197 3.10 0.21 22.93
CA LYS A 197 1.90 0.39 23.77
C LYS A 197 1.23 1.70 23.36
N PRO A 198 -0.12 1.79 23.41
CA PRO A 198 -0.81 3.05 23.30
C PRO A 198 -0.17 4.09 24.24
N GLY A 199 0.26 5.25 23.71
CA GLY A 199 0.94 6.30 24.48
C GLY A 199 2.46 6.13 24.65
N ALA A 200 3.10 5.11 24.04
CA ALA A 200 4.56 5.05 23.97
C ALA A 200 5.09 6.23 23.13
N LYS A 201 6.22 6.81 23.58
CA LYS A 201 6.85 7.93 22.84
C LYS A 201 7.17 7.49 21.40
N PRO A 202 6.96 8.37 20.39
CA PRO A 202 7.45 8.15 19.04
C PRO A 202 8.96 7.85 19.13
N GLY A 203 9.32 6.61 18.85
CA GLY A 203 10.68 6.18 19.05
C GLY A 203 11.15 5.38 17.83
N LEU A 204 11.47 4.14 18.07
CA LEU A 204 12.06 3.25 17.06
C LEU A 204 11.18 3.07 15.81
N ARG A 205 9.84 3.04 15.95
CA ARG A 205 8.94 2.81 14.81
C ARG A 205 8.96 3.98 13.82
N GLN A 206 8.89 5.24 14.28
CA GLN A 206 8.95 6.41 13.42
C GLN A 206 10.24 6.41 12.59
N THR A 207 11.39 6.10 13.20
CA THR A 207 12.68 6.06 12.49
C THR A 207 12.79 4.94 11.44
N LEU A 208 11.90 3.95 11.44
CA LEU A 208 11.82 2.94 10.41
C LEU A 208 10.89 3.35 9.26
N LEU A 209 9.90 4.20 9.55
CA LEU A 209 8.82 4.53 8.62
C LEU A 209 9.09 5.79 7.81
N THR A 210 9.45 6.89 8.45
CA THR A 210 9.62 8.21 7.81
C THR A 210 10.51 9.12 8.62
N HIS A 211 11.14 10.09 7.95
CA HIS A 211 11.83 11.22 8.62
C HIS A 211 10.84 12.31 9.04
N ASP A 212 9.68 12.42 8.40
CA ASP A 212 8.68 13.43 8.70
C ASP A 212 7.92 13.10 9.99
N VAL A 213 8.30 13.79 11.06
CA VAL A 213 7.69 13.64 12.39
C VAL A 213 6.23 14.06 12.38
N ILE A 214 5.87 15.10 11.60
CA ILE A 214 4.51 15.65 11.58
C ILE A 214 3.55 14.63 10.93
N ARG A 215 3.93 14.07 9.78
CA ARG A 215 3.14 13.01 9.12
C ARG A 215 3.04 11.75 9.99
N TYR A 216 4.06 11.44 10.77
CA TYR A 216 3.97 10.35 11.75
C TYR A 216 3.00 10.67 12.90
N GLU A 217 3.00 11.90 13.40
CA GLU A 217 2.05 12.36 14.45
C GLU A 217 0.59 12.35 13.93
N ASP A 218 0.37 12.63 12.64
CA ASP A 218 -0.96 12.52 12.03
C ASP A 218 -1.49 11.07 12.07
N GLU A 219 -0.63 10.06 11.90
CA GLU A 219 -1.01 8.66 12.08
C GLU A 219 -1.42 8.38 13.53
N LEU A 220 -0.66 8.88 14.52
CA LEU A 220 -0.99 8.71 15.93
C LEU A 220 -2.29 9.41 16.28
N TRP A 221 -2.54 10.58 15.67
CA TRP A 221 -3.81 11.29 15.84
C TRP A 221 -4.98 10.46 15.28
N TRP A 222 -4.86 9.90 14.08
CA TRP A 222 -5.89 9.04 13.49
C TRP A 222 -6.19 7.82 14.35
N ARG A 223 -5.17 7.14 14.86
CA ARG A 223 -5.35 5.99 15.77
C ARG A 223 -6.05 6.37 17.07
N LYS A 224 -5.82 7.58 17.57
CA LYS A 224 -6.54 8.09 18.73
C LYS A 224 -8.01 8.44 18.40
N TYR A 225 -8.25 8.99 17.23
CA TYR A 225 -9.57 9.40 16.77
C TYR A 225 -10.41 8.20 16.30
N ARG A 226 -9.77 7.22 15.65
CA ARG A 226 -10.34 5.96 15.16
C ARG A 226 -9.54 4.78 15.74
N PRO A 227 -9.79 4.35 16.98
CA PRO A 227 -8.99 3.30 17.65
C PRO A 227 -8.99 1.95 16.91
N GLU A 228 -10.03 1.69 16.14
CA GLU A 228 -10.14 0.49 15.29
C GLU A 228 -9.05 0.40 14.22
N LEU A 229 -8.35 1.49 13.90
CA LEU A 229 -7.24 1.49 12.94
C LEU A 229 -5.95 0.91 13.53
N GLU A 230 -5.85 0.81 14.85
CA GLU A 230 -4.65 0.31 15.49
C GLU A 230 -4.50 -1.19 15.24
N LEU A 231 -3.35 -1.60 14.72
CA LEU A 231 -2.97 -3.00 14.54
C LEU A 231 -1.61 -3.25 15.19
N GLY A 232 -1.53 -4.30 15.96
CA GLY A 232 -0.32 -4.74 16.65
C GLY A 232 0.51 -5.73 15.82
N PRO A 233 1.15 -6.71 16.48
CA PRO A 233 2.02 -7.69 15.84
C PRO A 233 1.28 -8.54 14.79
N GLY A 234 2.03 -9.10 13.84
CA GLY A 234 1.51 -10.18 13.01
C GLY A 234 1.46 -11.49 13.78
N SER A 235 0.52 -12.34 13.43
CA SER A 235 0.47 -13.71 13.91
C SER A 235 1.50 -14.60 13.18
N TRP A 236 1.78 -15.78 13.73
CA TRP A 236 2.61 -16.76 13.00
C TRP A 236 1.93 -17.25 11.72
N GLY A 237 0.58 -17.28 11.64
CA GLY A 237 -0.16 -17.51 10.41
C GLY A 237 0.19 -16.47 9.35
N TRP A 238 0.12 -15.19 9.72
CA TRP A 238 0.49 -14.09 8.83
C TRP A 238 1.96 -14.18 8.35
N VAL A 239 2.91 -14.44 9.28
CA VAL A 239 4.34 -14.57 8.93
C VAL A 239 4.55 -15.70 7.93
N ASN A 240 3.96 -16.88 8.19
CA ASN A 240 4.06 -18.00 7.26
C ASN A 240 3.44 -17.68 5.90
N GLY A 241 2.24 -17.08 5.88
CA GLY A 241 1.58 -16.62 4.64
C GLY A 241 2.44 -15.66 3.83
N ALA A 242 3.09 -14.69 4.50
CA ALA A 242 4.01 -13.75 3.86
C ALA A 242 5.20 -14.47 3.21
N MET A 243 5.85 -15.41 3.91
CA MET A 243 6.99 -16.16 3.39
C MET A 243 6.61 -17.07 2.22
N GLU A 244 5.47 -17.77 2.31
CA GLU A 244 4.97 -18.62 1.22
C GLU A 244 4.61 -17.80 -0.02
N SER A 245 3.94 -16.66 0.19
CA SER A 245 3.57 -15.74 -0.89
C SER A 245 4.81 -15.15 -1.57
N SER A 246 5.79 -14.68 -0.81
CA SER A 246 7.07 -14.20 -1.36
C SER A 246 7.77 -15.29 -2.18
N ALA A 247 7.84 -16.52 -1.66
CA ALA A 247 8.45 -17.62 -2.38
C ALA A 247 7.72 -17.94 -3.70
N THR A 248 6.40 -17.78 -3.74
CA THR A 248 5.62 -17.94 -4.97
C THR A 248 5.98 -16.88 -6.00
N MET A 249 6.12 -15.62 -5.60
CA MET A 249 6.46 -14.51 -6.49
C MET A 249 7.87 -14.65 -7.08
N PHE A 250 8.83 -15.21 -6.32
CA PHE A 250 10.20 -15.38 -6.80
C PHE A 250 10.45 -16.69 -7.56
N ARG A 251 9.45 -17.52 -7.83
CA ARG A 251 9.57 -18.67 -8.76
C ARG A 251 10.03 -18.20 -10.13
N ARG A 252 10.74 -19.06 -10.81
CA ARG A 252 11.18 -18.81 -12.19
C ARG A 252 9.98 -18.55 -13.10
N GLY A 253 10.01 -17.47 -13.86
CA GLY A 253 8.94 -17.08 -14.79
C GLY A 253 7.81 -16.28 -14.15
N ALA A 254 7.73 -16.18 -12.81
CA ALA A 254 6.61 -15.53 -12.15
C ALA A 254 6.63 -13.99 -12.32
N LEU A 255 7.72 -13.33 -11.95
CA LEU A 255 7.88 -11.88 -12.17
C LEU A 255 8.00 -11.54 -13.66
N GLU A 256 8.60 -12.42 -14.45
CA GLU A 256 8.76 -12.27 -15.90
C GLU A 256 7.42 -12.38 -16.66
N SER A 257 6.35 -12.89 -16.03
CA SER A 257 5.02 -12.98 -16.63
C SER A 257 4.19 -11.70 -16.53
N VAL A 258 4.69 -10.70 -15.81
CA VAL A 258 4.02 -9.39 -15.69
C VAL A 258 4.22 -8.61 -16.99
N ASP A 259 3.15 -8.41 -17.72
CA ASP A 259 3.15 -7.85 -19.07
C ASP A 259 2.68 -6.37 -19.15
N LEU A 260 2.11 -5.83 -18.06
CA LEU A 260 1.68 -4.45 -17.98
C LEU A 260 2.81 -3.51 -17.47
N PRO A 261 2.69 -2.18 -17.68
CA PRO A 261 3.61 -1.19 -17.12
C PRO A 261 3.62 -1.21 -15.59
N VAL A 262 4.81 -1.29 -14.98
CA VAL A 262 4.99 -1.29 -13.53
C VAL A 262 5.96 -0.18 -13.12
N PHE A 263 5.59 0.66 -12.16
CA PHE A 263 6.51 1.59 -11.50
C PHE A 263 6.81 1.12 -10.09
N ILE A 264 8.09 1.00 -9.74
CA ILE A 264 8.52 0.57 -8.42
C ILE A 264 9.31 1.68 -7.73
N LEU A 265 8.73 2.19 -6.65
CA LEU A 265 9.37 3.14 -5.75
C LEU A 265 9.96 2.37 -4.56
N GLY A 266 11.24 2.59 -4.26
CA GLY A 266 11.93 1.93 -3.14
C GLY A 266 13.02 2.79 -2.53
N THR A 267 13.58 2.33 -1.42
CA THR A 267 14.76 2.95 -0.82
C THR A 267 15.79 1.89 -0.42
N THR A 268 17.07 2.22 -0.54
CA THR A 268 18.17 1.36 -0.10
C THR A 268 18.32 1.31 1.42
N ALA A 269 17.66 2.21 2.13
CA ALA A 269 17.70 2.31 3.60
C ALA A 269 16.49 1.67 4.30
N ASP A 270 15.64 0.95 3.57
CA ASP A 270 14.50 0.23 4.16
C ASP A 270 14.99 -0.83 5.16
N LYS A 271 14.33 -0.90 6.32
CA LYS A 271 14.60 -1.86 7.39
C LYS A 271 13.39 -2.73 7.75
N LEU A 272 12.33 -2.62 6.99
CA LEU A 272 11.11 -3.44 7.13
C LEU A 272 11.01 -4.46 6.00
N VAL A 273 11.27 -4.02 4.77
CA VAL A 273 11.28 -4.88 3.59
C VAL A 273 12.69 -4.97 3.01
N SER A 274 12.93 -5.94 2.14
CA SER A 274 14.23 -6.19 1.54
C SER A 274 14.46 -5.31 0.30
N PRO A 275 15.38 -4.32 0.32
CA PRO A 275 15.77 -3.58 -0.87
C PRO A 275 16.36 -4.47 -1.98
N SER A 276 17.03 -5.58 -1.64
CA SER A 276 17.58 -6.50 -2.63
C SER A 276 16.48 -7.28 -3.35
N ALA A 277 15.40 -7.66 -2.65
CA ALA A 277 14.23 -8.27 -3.28
C ALA A 277 13.53 -7.29 -4.24
N ILE A 278 13.41 -6.02 -3.85
CA ILE A 278 12.86 -4.96 -4.72
C ILE A 278 13.74 -4.81 -5.99
N ARG A 279 15.06 -4.70 -5.85
CA ARG A 279 15.98 -4.63 -7.02
C ARG A 279 15.88 -5.87 -7.92
N SER A 280 15.73 -7.06 -7.32
CA SER A 280 15.51 -8.29 -8.07
C SER A 280 14.21 -8.26 -8.88
N ALA A 281 13.13 -7.75 -8.31
CA ALA A 281 11.86 -7.59 -9.03
C ALA A 281 11.97 -6.59 -10.18
N ILE A 282 12.59 -5.43 -9.95
CA ILE A 282 12.86 -4.43 -10.99
C ILE A 282 13.61 -5.05 -12.17
N ALA A 283 14.63 -5.88 -11.90
CA ALA A 283 15.43 -6.52 -12.95
C ALA A 283 14.70 -7.63 -13.71
N ARG A 284 13.63 -8.22 -13.14
CA ARG A 284 12.93 -9.39 -13.68
C ARG A 284 11.60 -9.05 -14.33
N ILE A 285 10.93 -7.97 -13.93
CA ILE A 285 9.67 -7.51 -14.55
C ILE A 285 10.00 -6.79 -15.85
N PRO A 286 9.51 -7.24 -17.03
CA PRO A 286 9.96 -6.73 -18.32
C PRO A 286 9.71 -5.23 -18.54
N ASN A 287 8.58 -4.72 -18.06
CA ASN A 287 8.15 -3.33 -18.24
C ASN A 287 8.26 -2.51 -16.94
N ALA A 288 9.21 -2.86 -16.06
CA ALA A 288 9.43 -2.14 -14.82
C ALA A 288 10.26 -0.87 -15.05
N GLU A 289 9.73 0.26 -14.57
CA GLU A 289 10.47 1.48 -14.31
C GLU A 289 10.59 1.68 -12.80
N SER A 290 11.57 2.42 -12.33
CA SER A 290 11.77 2.54 -10.89
C SER A 290 12.45 3.83 -10.46
N LEU A 291 12.18 4.24 -9.21
CA LEU A 291 12.96 5.22 -8.48
C LEU A 291 13.45 4.58 -7.17
N MET A 292 14.77 4.35 -7.08
CA MET A 292 15.42 3.85 -5.87
C MET A 292 16.11 5.00 -5.15
N LEU A 293 15.54 5.41 -4.00
CA LEU A 293 16.06 6.47 -3.13
C LEU A 293 17.19 5.93 -2.23
N GLY A 294 17.94 6.84 -1.63
CA GLY A 294 18.98 6.57 -0.66
C GLY A 294 18.51 6.67 0.79
N PRO A 295 19.45 7.02 1.71
CA PRO A 295 19.15 7.16 3.13
C PRO A 295 18.23 8.33 3.48
N GLU A 296 17.95 9.22 2.54
CA GLU A 296 17.00 10.32 2.67
C GLU A 296 15.53 9.86 2.69
N ALA A 297 15.28 8.58 2.41
CA ALA A 297 13.95 7.99 2.48
C ALA A 297 13.93 6.77 3.40
N ARG A 298 12.81 6.58 4.09
CA ARG A 298 12.47 5.38 4.85
C ARG A 298 11.35 4.60 4.13
N HIS A 299 10.75 3.64 4.83
CA HIS A 299 9.76 2.73 4.27
C HIS A 299 8.53 3.43 3.66
N GLU A 300 8.00 4.47 4.33
CA GLU A 300 6.79 5.18 3.89
C GLU A 300 7.14 6.39 3.01
N ILE A 301 7.67 6.14 1.82
CA ILE A 301 8.22 7.15 0.90
C ILE A 301 7.17 8.23 0.54
N LEU A 302 5.91 7.87 0.38
CA LEU A 302 4.81 8.80 0.11
C LEU A 302 4.43 9.68 1.32
N ARG A 303 5.05 9.42 2.47
CA ARG A 303 4.87 10.16 3.73
C ARG A 303 6.19 10.73 4.25
N GLU A 304 7.21 10.79 3.41
CA GLU A 304 8.49 11.42 3.72
C GLU A 304 8.39 12.96 3.71
N GLU A 305 9.47 13.62 4.14
CA GLU A 305 9.63 15.08 4.03
C GLU A 305 9.35 15.55 2.60
N ASP A 306 8.81 16.76 2.44
CA ASP A 306 8.29 17.29 1.18
C ASP A 306 9.24 17.14 -0.01
N GLY A 307 10.55 17.34 0.20
CA GLY A 307 11.56 17.21 -0.86
C GLY A 307 11.68 15.80 -1.42
N VAL A 308 11.60 14.78 -0.57
CA VAL A 308 11.65 13.36 -0.95
C VAL A 308 10.32 12.91 -1.51
N ARG A 309 9.23 13.24 -0.80
CA ARG A 309 7.87 12.94 -1.22
C ARG A 309 7.57 13.56 -2.60
N GLY A 310 7.93 14.82 -2.81
CA GLY A 310 7.72 15.51 -4.08
C GLY A 310 8.45 14.84 -5.25
N LYS A 311 9.69 14.37 -5.06
CA LYS A 311 10.41 13.59 -6.08
C LYS A 311 9.70 12.28 -6.40
N ALA A 312 9.19 11.59 -5.37
CA ALA A 312 8.48 10.32 -5.55
C ALA A 312 7.19 10.51 -6.33
N LEU A 313 6.38 11.49 -5.96
CA LEU A 313 5.12 11.81 -6.66
C LEU A 313 5.37 12.24 -8.11
N ALA A 314 6.33 13.14 -8.35
CA ALA A 314 6.68 13.58 -9.71
C ALA A 314 7.12 12.41 -10.60
N ALA A 315 7.86 11.45 -10.07
CA ALA A 315 8.26 10.26 -10.82
C ALA A 315 7.08 9.33 -11.13
N ILE A 316 6.13 9.18 -10.21
CA ILE A 316 4.89 8.44 -10.44
C ILE A 316 4.04 9.13 -11.50
N ASP A 317 3.86 10.45 -11.40
CA ASP A 317 3.05 11.24 -12.33
C ASP A 317 3.62 11.20 -13.75
N ASP A 318 4.95 11.33 -13.91
CA ASP A 318 5.63 11.20 -15.19
C ASP A 318 5.45 9.79 -15.80
N PHE A 319 5.61 8.75 -15.00
CA PHE A 319 5.37 7.37 -15.44
C PHE A 319 3.92 7.19 -15.91
N LEU A 320 2.95 7.59 -15.10
CA LEU A 320 1.53 7.47 -15.45
C LEU A 320 1.17 8.27 -16.69
N MET A 321 1.68 9.51 -16.82
CA MET A 321 1.45 10.33 -17.99
C MET A 321 1.93 9.65 -19.28
N ARG A 322 3.07 8.97 -19.26
CA ARG A 322 3.63 8.27 -20.42
C ARG A 322 2.97 6.93 -20.74
N LYS A 323 2.48 6.23 -19.71
CA LYS A 323 2.00 4.85 -19.84
C LYS A 323 0.49 4.71 -19.92
N THR A 324 -0.24 5.75 -19.53
CA THR A 324 -1.72 5.75 -19.56
C THR A 324 -2.28 6.84 -20.48
N ALA A 325 -1.43 7.49 -21.29
CA ALA A 325 -1.91 8.37 -22.35
C ALA A 325 -2.76 7.56 -23.35
N PRO A 326 -3.91 8.07 -23.81
CA PRO A 326 -4.65 7.43 -24.86
C PRO A 326 -3.74 7.28 -26.11
N ASP A 327 -3.78 6.12 -26.73
CA ASP A 327 -3.14 5.90 -28.02
C ASP A 327 -3.65 6.94 -29.01
N GLY A 328 -2.76 7.79 -29.51
CA GLY A 328 -3.07 8.92 -30.40
C GLY A 328 -3.56 8.49 -31.79
#